data_1deab0e98d6a6dac16b15620a6afa7a5
#
_entry.id   1deab0e98d6a6dac16b15620a6afa7a5
#
_cell.length_a   1.000
_cell.length_b   1.000
_cell.length_c   1.000
_cell.angle_alpha   90.00
_cell.angle_beta   90.00
_cell.angle_gamma   90.00
#
_symmetry.space_group_name_H-M   'P 1'
#
loop_
_entity.id
_entity.type
_entity.pdbx_description
1 polymer ?
#
loop_
_entity_poly.entity_id
_entity_poly.type
_entity_poly.pdbx_seq_one_letter_code
_entity_poly.pdbx_strand_id
1 'polypeptide(L)'
;LPKIGKNLTLASARETFITMLSHLPRFRHIQTQQATLQAQRMPLLEIFISQFLQSVSQLLKQGLRSDYVSEKGNLAFMKGKLMLSAQLRHNAVNRHKFCVDYDEYMPDCAANRLLHSTLDKLLSLKLSSENQRWLYELCFAFDGIPLSRDIESDLNSLRIERGMTHYSEPIAWAQLILRGMSPSALQGNTKAISLLFPMEAVFESFVAQTLPYELPSHLKVFSQAATYSLVKHGLKDCFKLRPDLLIQSRQPIQTKMVMDTKWKQVNSSQQKKSLYGLAQSDFYQMFAYGQKYLGGTGEMYLIYPAHDDFSQPIPQHFAFSETLKLWVVPYRIMAKRGERMMWASDVLAT
;
A
#
# COMPACT_ATOMS: atom_id res chain seq x y z
N LEU A 1 -2.53 -0.54 15.81
CA LEU A 1 -3.97 -0.31 15.72
C LEU A 1 -4.27 1.18 15.59
N PRO A 2 -5.27 1.58 14.80
CA PRO A 2 -5.65 2.98 14.65
C PRO A 2 -6.10 3.57 16.00
N LYS A 3 -5.46 4.65 16.42
CA LYS A 3 -5.87 5.43 17.59
C LYS A 3 -6.86 6.51 17.13
N ILE A 4 -8.11 6.13 16.91
CA ILE A 4 -9.18 7.04 16.51
C ILE A 4 -10.12 7.17 17.70
N GLY A 5 -10.13 8.34 18.39
CA GLY A 5 -10.99 8.61 19.54
C GLY A 5 -10.45 8.11 20.89
N LYS A 6 -11.02 8.64 21.96
CA LYS A 6 -10.62 8.37 23.35
C LYS A 6 -11.22 7.06 23.88
N ASN A 7 -12.37 6.62 23.34
CA ASN A 7 -13.19 5.52 23.84
C ASN A 7 -13.15 4.27 22.95
N LEU A 8 -12.18 4.16 22.03
CA LEU A 8 -12.10 3.01 21.15
C LEU A 8 -11.66 1.76 21.91
N THR A 9 -12.53 0.74 21.90
CA THR A 9 -12.13 -0.59 22.37
C THR A 9 -11.15 -1.21 21.38
N LEU A 10 -10.31 -2.12 21.85
CA LEU A 10 -9.37 -2.86 21.01
C LEU A 10 -10.09 -3.58 19.85
N ALA A 11 -11.30 -4.08 20.11
CA ALA A 11 -12.13 -4.77 19.12
C ALA A 11 -12.61 -3.83 18.02
N SER A 12 -13.13 -2.64 18.36
CA SER A 12 -13.63 -1.67 17.37
C SER A 12 -12.49 -1.04 16.56
N ALA A 13 -11.33 -0.79 17.19
CA ALA A 13 -10.14 -0.33 16.46
C ALA A 13 -9.67 -1.37 15.43
N ARG A 14 -9.73 -2.64 15.78
CA ARG A 14 -9.40 -3.76 14.90
C ARG A 14 -10.37 -3.87 13.73
N GLU A 15 -11.67 -3.81 14.00
CA GLU A 15 -12.72 -3.88 12.98
C GLU A 15 -12.59 -2.71 11.98
N THR A 16 -12.38 -1.50 12.47
CA THR A 16 -12.12 -0.30 11.66
C THR A 16 -10.92 -0.51 10.74
N PHE A 17 -9.84 -1.08 11.28
CA PHE A 17 -8.63 -1.32 10.50
C PHE A 17 -8.82 -2.38 9.41
N ILE A 18 -9.47 -3.50 9.74
CA ILE A 18 -9.80 -4.55 8.77
C ILE A 18 -10.72 -3.99 7.67
N THR A 19 -11.72 -3.18 8.05
CA THR A 19 -12.62 -2.52 7.10
C THR A 19 -11.85 -1.62 6.13
N MET A 20 -10.93 -0.81 6.60
CA MET A 20 -10.11 0.02 5.71
C MET A 20 -9.23 -0.83 4.78
N LEU A 21 -8.59 -1.88 5.29
CA LEU A 21 -7.73 -2.75 4.49
C LEU A 21 -8.50 -3.50 3.40
N SER A 22 -9.72 -3.96 3.68
CA SER A 22 -10.55 -4.68 2.70
C SER A 22 -10.91 -3.85 1.46
N HIS A 23 -10.84 -2.53 1.56
CA HIS A 23 -11.09 -1.61 0.44
C HIS A 23 -9.81 -1.25 -0.33
N LEU A 24 -8.62 -1.66 0.15
CA LEU A 24 -7.39 -1.39 -0.59
C LEU A 24 -7.32 -2.26 -1.86
N PRO A 25 -6.93 -1.69 -3.03
CA PRO A 25 -6.86 -2.44 -4.29
C PRO A 25 -5.98 -3.69 -4.21
N ARG A 26 -4.91 -3.61 -3.41
CA ARG A 26 -3.94 -4.69 -3.20
C ARG A 26 -4.42 -5.77 -2.21
N PHE A 27 -5.46 -5.49 -1.42
CA PHE A 27 -5.93 -6.34 -0.32
C PHE A 27 -7.44 -6.65 -0.42
N ARG A 28 -8.03 -6.53 -1.61
CA ARG A 28 -9.47 -6.77 -1.86
C ARG A 28 -9.95 -8.16 -1.44
N HIS A 29 -9.02 -9.11 -1.31
CA HIS A 29 -9.33 -10.49 -0.95
C HIS A 29 -9.40 -10.73 0.58
N ILE A 30 -9.14 -9.71 1.42
CA ILE A 30 -9.50 -9.75 2.85
C ILE A 30 -11.04 -9.74 2.96
N GLN A 31 -11.71 -10.41 2.05
CA GLN A 31 -13.14 -10.61 2.12
C GLN A 31 -13.35 -11.98 2.69
N THR A 32 -14.09 -12.09 3.82
CA THR A 32 -15.19 -13.03 3.78
C THR A 32 -15.87 -13.19 5.15
N GLN A 33 -17.13 -13.44 5.10
CA GLN A 33 -18.01 -13.70 6.25
C GLN A 33 -17.50 -14.79 7.20
N GLN A 34 -16.71 -15.77 6.73
CA GLN A 34 -16.05 -16.77 7.58
C GLN A 34 -14.80 -16.23 8.31
N ALA A 35 -14.02 -15.35 7.67
CA ALA A 35 -12.88 -14.70 8.31
C ALA A 35 -13.29 -13.81 9.49
N THR A 36 -14.50 -13.26 9.50
CA THR A 36 -14.94 -12.33 10.55
C THR A 36 -15.06 -13.00 11.93
N LEU A 37 -15.55 -14.22 12.01
CA LEU A 37 -15.72 -14.94 13.29
C LEU A 37 -14.39 -15.49 13.83
N GLN A 38 -13.55 -16.07 12.97
CA GLN A 38 -12.21 -16.52 13.35
C GLN A 38 -11.26 -15.33 13.56
N ALA A 39 -11.35 -14.30 12.72
CA ALA A 39 -10.57 -13.08 12.83
C ALA A 39 -10.80 -12.30 14.13
N GLN A 40 -11.97 -12.40 14.75
CA GLN A 40 -12.23 -11.79 16.07
C GLN A 40 -11.43 -12.43 17.20
N ARG A 41 -11.00 -13.68 17.05
CA ARG A 41 -10.27 -14.43 18.09
C ARG A 41 -8.75 -14.51 17.84
N MET A 42 -8.28 -14.34 16.60
CA MET A 42 -6.87 -14.43 16.25
C MET A 42 -6.16 -13.08 16.37
N PRO A 43 -4.87 -13.02 16.72
CA PRO A 43 -4.07 -11.81 16.62
C PRO A 43 -4.09 -11.26 15.17
N LEU A 44 -4.10 -9.94 14.99
CA LEU A 44 -4.11 -9.32 13.65
C LEU A 44 -2.96 -9.80 12.75
N LEU A 45 -1.79 -10.00 13.34
CA LEU A 45 -0.62 -10.52 12.63
C LEU A 45 -0.89 -11.89 12.00
N GLU A 46 -1.56 -12.78 12.74
CA GLU A 46 -1.92 -14.11 12.25
C GLU A 46 -2.86 -14.06 11.05
N ILE A 47 -3.81 -13.11 11.04
CA ILE A 47 -4.72 -12.92 9.89
C ILE A 47 -3.94 -12.50 8.65
N PHE A 48 -3.00 -11.56 8.79
CA PHE A 48 -2.18 -11.11 7.65
C PHE A 48 -1.27 -12.20 7.13
N ILE A 49 -0.69 -12.99 8.05
CA ILE A 49 0.12 -14.15 7.67
C ILE A 49 -0.75 -15.18 6.93
N SER A 50 -1.95 -15.50 7.44
CA SER A 50 -2.87 -16.41 6.75
C SER A 50 -3.21 -15.92 5.33
N GLN A 51 -3.47 -14.63 5.15
CA GLN A 51 -3.76 -14.06 3.82
C GLN A 51 -2.54 -14.13 2.88
N PHE A 52 -1.36 -13.83 3.40
CA PHE A 52 -0.12 -14.01 2.64
C PHE A 52 0.06 -15.47 2.20
N LEU A 53 -0.02 -16.42 3.12
CA LEU A 53 0.12 -17.85 2.81
C LEU A 53 -0.92 -18.32 1.80
N GLN A 54 -2.16 -17.84 1.92
CA GLN A 54 -3.23 -18.12 0.96
C GLN A 54 -2.89 -17.59 -0.44
N SER A 55 -2.40 -16.36 -0.53
CA SER A 55 -2.04 -15.76 -1.81
C SER A 55 -0.87 -16.48 -2.48
N VAL A 56 0.13 -16.93 -1.69
CA VAL A 56 1.25 -17.76 -2.19
C VAL A 56 0.77 -19.13 -2.64
N SER A 57 -0.14 -19.76 -1.89
CA SER A 57 -0.73 -21.04 -2.29
C SER A 57 -1.52 -20.95 -3.61
N GLN A 58 -2.24 -19.86 -3.83
CA GLN A 58 -2.92 -19.59 -5.10
C GLN A 58 -1.93 -19.38 -6.24
N LEU A 59 -0.84 -18.66 -5.99
CA LEU A 59 0.25 -18.48 -6.94
C LEU A 59 0.85 -19.82 -7.37
N LEU A 60 1.16 -20.71 -6.41
CA LEU A 60 1.72 -22.03 -6.71
C LEU A 60 0.79 -22.88 -7.59
N LYS A 61 -0.53 -22.77 -7.40
CA LYS A 61 -1.52 -23.47 -8.27
C LYS A 61 -1.51 -22.95 -9.70
N GLN A 62 -1.10 -21.70 -9.93
CA GLN A 62 -0.96 -21.10 -11.26
C GLN A 62 0.42 -21.32 -11.85
N GLY A 63 1.39 -21.77 -11.06
CA GLY A 63 2.77 -22.00 -11.42
C GLY A 63 3.70 -20.83 -11.12
N LEU A 64 4.92 -21.17 -10.70
CA LEU A 64 5.97 -20.18 -10.52
C LEU A 64 6.54 -19.76 -11.87
N ARG A 65 6.79 -18.45 -12.00
CA ARG A 65 7.52 -17.93 -13.16
C ARG A 65 8.94 -18.45 -13.14
N SER A 66 9.41 -18.88 -14.30
CA SER A 66 10.81 -19.15 -14.55
C SER A 66 11.33 -18.21 -15.62
N ASP A 67 12.57 -17.80 -15.49
CA ASP A 67 13.27 -16.94 -16.45
C ASP A 67 14.57 -17.64 -16.90
N TYR A 68 15.09 -17.22 -18.05
CA TYR A 68 16.40 -17.66 -18.51
C TYR A 68 17.49 -16.91 -17.74
N VAL A 69 18.27 -17.68 -16.97
CA VAL A 69 19.41 -17.19 -16.19
C VAL A 69 20.69 -17.65 -16.88
N SER A 70 21.58 -16.70 -17.19
CA SER A 70 22.88 -17.04 -17.78
C SER A 70 23.80 -17.61 -16.73
N GLU A 71 24.21 -18.85 -16.92
CA GLU A 71 25.09 -19.61 -16.04
C GLU A 71 26.44 -19.92 -16.73
N LYS A 72 27.51 -19.84 -15.94
CA LYS A 72 28.85 -20.17 -16.37
C LYS A 72 29.32 -21.41 -15.64
N GLY A 73 29.63 -22.46 -16.37
CA GLY A 73 30.01 -23.72 -15.78
C GLY A 73 31.18 -24.40 -16.52
N ASN A 74 31.83 -25.36 -15.83
CA ASN A 74 32.81 -26.25 -16.44
C ASN A 74 32.21 -27.67 -16.46
N LEU A 75 31.50 -27.98 -17.56
CA LEU A 75 30.67 -29.16 -17.71
C LEU A 75 31.42 -30.27 -18.48
N ALA A 76 31.00 -31.53 -18.28
CA ALA A 76 31.51 -32.68 -19.03
C ALA A 76 30.90 -32.78 -20.44
N PHE A 77 29.95 -31.90 -20.78
CA PHE A 77 29.31 -31.83 -22.09
C PHE A 77 29.17 -30.37 -22.53
N MET A 78 29.05 -30.14 -23.80
CA MET A 78 28.88 -28.81 -24.37
C MET A 78 27.43 -28.38 -24.27
N LYS A 79 27.18 -27.20 -23.61
CA LYS A 79 25.89 -26.57 -23.47
C LYS A 79 26.06 -25.06 -23.67
N GLY A 80 25.29 -24.47 -24.58
CA GLY A 80 25.40 -23.04 -24.85
C GLY A 80 26.67 -22.63 -25.58
N LYS A 81 27.32 -21.56 -25.19
CA LYS A 81 28.47 -20.93 -25.83
C LYS A 81 29.79 -21.30 -25.13
N LEU A 82 30.77 -21.81 -25.88
CA LEU A 82 32.10 -22.09 -25.35
C LEU A 82 32.85 -20.79 -25.01
N MET A 83 33.34 -20.70 -23.80
CA MET A 83 34.17 -19.63 -23.31
C MET A 83 35.66 -19.91 -23.60
N LEU A 84 36.15 -19.59 -24.80
CA LEU A 84 37.50 -19.95 -25.30
C LEU A 84 38.62 -19.59 -24.32
N SER A 85 38.61 -18.34 -23.78
CA SER A 85 39.65 -17.90 -22.84
C SER A 85 39.67 -18.72 -21.53
N ALA A 86 38.48 -19.08 -21.03
CA ALA A 86 38.35 -19.92 -19.82
C ALA A 86 38.70 -21.38 -20.14
N GLN A 87 38.29 -21.87 -21.31
CA GLN A 87 38.62 -23.21 -21.77
C GLN A 87 40.14 -23.44 -21.84
N LEU A 88 40.88 -22.55 -22.49
CA LEU A 88 42.33 -22.62 -22.58
C LEU A 88 43.04 -22.54 -21.23
N ARG A 89 42.50 -21.75 -20.32
CA ARG A 89 43.08 -21.54 -18.98
C ARG A 89 42.82 -22.71 -18.03
N HIS A 90 41.59 -23.23 -18.00
CA HIS A 90 41.17 -24.23 -17.00
C HIS A 90 41.17 -25.66 -17.50
N ASN A 91 41.00 -25.86 -18.81
CA ASN A 91 40.85 -27.18 -19.40
C ASN A 91 41.99 -27.59 -20.35
N ALA A 92 43.15 -26.93 -20.25
CA ALA A 92 44.35 -27.31 -21.05
C ALA A 92 44.72 -28.79 -20.84
N VAL A 93 44.58 -29.30 -19.60
CA VAL A 93 44.82 -30.71 -19.23
C VAL A 93 43.52 -31.51 -19.24
N ASN A 94 42.43 -30.93 -18.72
CA ASN A 94 41.12 -31.61 -18.62
C ASN A 94 40.28 -31.45 -19.90
N ARG A 95 40.78 -32.03 -21.01
CA ARG A 95 40.18 -31.87 -22.36
C ARG A 95 38.76 -32.43 -22.51
N HIS A 96 38.28 -33.19 -21.53
CA HIS A 96 36.93 -33.76 -21.49
C HIS A 96 35.88 -32.78 -20.88
N LYS A 97 36.31 -31.59 -20.41
CA LYS A 97 35.42 -30.58 -19.86
C LYS A 97 35.37 -29.35 -20.74
N PHE A 98 34.23 -28.68 -20.71
CA PHE A 98 33.93 -27.47 -21.49
C PHE A 98 33.56 -26.33 -20.56
N CYS A 99 34.32 -25.23 -20.62
CA CYS A 99 33.94 -24.00 -19.97
C CYS A 99 32.89 -23.31 -20.85
N VAL A 100 31.64 -23.31 -20.40
CA VAL A 100 30.49 -22.84 -21.16
C VAL A 100 29.74 -21.71 -20.45
N ASP A 101 29.12 -20.88 -21.28
CA ASP A 101 28.15 -19.87 -20.90
C ASP A 101 26.82 -20.28 -21.54
N TYR A 102 25.80 -20.54 -20.71
CA TYR A 102 24.53 -21.07 -21.18
C TYR A 102 23.38 -20.52 -20.39
N ASP A 103 22.24 -20.39 -21.04
CA ASP A 103 21.02 -19.97 -20.36
C ASP A 103 20.27 -21.20 -19.81
N GLU A 104 19.88 -21.12 -18.55
CA GLU A 104 19.07 -22.13 -17.88
C GLU A 104 17.73 -21.55 -17.47
N TYR A 105 16.67 -22.28 -17.81
CA TYR A 105 15.31 -21.87 -17.46
C TYR A 105 15.02 -22.27 -16.02
N MET A 106 15.13 -21.30 -15.11
CA MET A 106 15.03 -21.56 -13.68
C MET A 106 14.01 -20.62 -13.02
N PRO A 107 13.38 -21.06 -11.91
CA PRO A 107 12.49 -20.21 -11.13
C PRO A 107 13.22 -19.13 -10.30
N ASP A 108 14.52 -18.93 -10.51
CA ASP A 108 15.32 -17.93 -9.83
C ASP A 108 15.09 -16.53 -10.43
N CYS A 109 14.00 -15.89 -10.03
CA CYS A 109 13.71 -14.49 -10.36
C CYS A 109 13.46 -13.67 -9.10
N ALA A 110 13.59 -12.35 -9.21
CA ALA A 110 13.43 -11.43 -8.06
C ALA A 110 12.11 -11.64 -7.30
N ALA A 111 11.01 -11.90 -8.02
CA ALA A 111 9.71 -12.16 -7.41
C ALA A 111 9.73 -13.40 -6.50
N ASN A 112 10.26 -14.52 -7.02
CA ASN A 112 10.31 -15.77 -6.26
C ASN A 112 11.29 -15.70 -5.10
N ARG A 113 12.46 -15.03 -5.26
CA ARG A 113 13.40 -14.80 -4.15
C ARG A 113 12.77 -13.97 -3.03
N LEU A 114 11.99 -12.95 -3.36
CA LEU A 114 11.28 -12.12 -2.37
C LEU A 114 10.22 -12.94 -1.62
N LEU A 115 9.45 -13.77 -2.31
CA LEU A 115 8.46 -14.64 -1.68
C LEU A 115 9.12 -15.65 -0.76
N HIS A 116 10.20 -16.32 -1.22
CA HIS A 116 10.96 -17.27 -0.40
C HIS A 116 11.56 -16.60 0.83
N SER A 117 12.18 -15.41 0.68
CA SER A 117 12.72 -14.64 1.81
C SER A 117 11.64 -14.22 2.81
N THR A 118 10.42 -14.00 2.33
CA THR A 118 9.28 -13.69 3.21
C THR A 118 8.83 -14.91 3.99
N LEU A 119 8.72 -16.06 3.34
CA LEU A 119 8.38 -17.33 4.00
C LEU A 119 9.45 -17.69 5.06
N ASP A 120 10.74 -17.58 4.71
CA ASP A 120 11.86 -17.83 5.61
C ASP A 120 11.81 -16.90 6.85
N LYS A 121 11.56 -15.60 6.64
CA LYS A 121 11.39 -14.64 7.74
C LYS A 121 10.26 -15.05 8.70
N LEU A 122 9.15 -15.57 8.18
CA LEU A 122 8.01 -16.02 8.97
C LEU A 122 8.30 -17.27 9.79
N LEU A 123 9.26 -18.14 9.39
CA LEU A 123 9.66 -19.31 10.16
C LEU A 123 10.21 -18.95 11.55
N SER A 124 10.74 -17.75 11.70
CA SER A 124 11.23 -17.24 13.00
C SER A 124 10.12 -16.88 13.99
N LEU A 125 8.86 -16.90 13.56
CA LEU A 125 7.70 -16.48 14.37
C LEU A 125 7.02 -17.69 15.03
N LYS A 126 6.42 -17.42 16.20
CA LYS A 126 5.47 -18.34 16.80
C LYS A 126 4.09 -18.09 16.21
N LEU A 127 3.68 -18.97 15.31
CA LEU A 127 2.39 -18.91 14.64
C LEU A 127 1.41 -19.94 15.22
N SER A 128 0.14 -19.81 14.87
CA SER A 128 -0.86 -20.86 15.11
C SER A 128 -0.43 -22.16 14.41
N SER A 129 -0.84 -23.31 14.95
CA SER A 129 -0.46 -24.62 14.39
C SER A 129 -0.88 -24.77 12.92
N GLU A 130 -2.00 -24.18 12.53
CA GLU A 130 -2.51 -24.19 11.16
C GLU A 130 -1.59 -23.38 10.22
N ASN A 131 -1.29 -22.12 10.57
CA ASN A 131 -0.39 -21.27 9.78
C ASN A 131 1.03 -21.82 9.74
N GLN A 132 1.50 -22.41 10.83
CA GLN A 132 2.84 -23.00 10.89
C GLN A 132 2.99 -24.20 9.95
N ARG A 133 2.00 -25.10 9.96
CA ARG A 133 1.97 -26.23 9.03
C ARG A 133 1.94 -25.76 7.59
N TRP A 134 1.04 -24.83 7.29
CA TRP A 134 0.91 -24.27 5.94
C TRP A 134 2.19 -23.57 5.47
N LEU A 135 2.85 -22.81 6.36
CA LEU A 135 4.14 -22.19 6.09
C LEU A 135 5.21 -23.21 5.70
N TYR A 136 5.33 -24.32 6.44
CA TYR A 136 6.30 -25.39 6.07
C TYR A 136 5.98 -26.03 4.71
N GLU A 137 4.71 -26.27 4.42
CA GLU A 137 4.29 -26.80 3.12
C GLU A 137 4.70 -25.86 1.96
N LEU A 138 4.53 -24.54 2.16
CA LEU A 138 4.92 -23.54 1.16
C LEU A 138 6.44 -23.39 1.05
N CYS A 139 7.18 -23.39 2.15
CA CYS A 139 8.65 -23.35 2.12
C CYS A 139 9.21 -24.51 1.31
N PHE A 140 8.66 -25.71 1.44
CA PHE A 140 9.08 -26.86 0.65
C PHE A 140 8.88 -26.66 -0.87
N ALA A 141 7.79 -25.97 -1.25
CA ALA A 141 7.55 -25.66 -2.66
C ALA A 141 8.51 -24.62 -3.26
N PHE A 142 9.20 -23.86 -2.43
CA PHE A 142 10.23 -22.89 -2.82
C PHE A 142 11.66 -23.46 -2.66
N ASP A 143 11.78 -24.73 -2.31
CA ASP A 143 13.09 -25.39 -2.24
C ASP A 143 13.81 -25.31 -3.59
N GLY A 144 15.10 -24.99 -3.57
CA GLY A 144 15.89 -24.73 -4.78
C GLY A 144 15.84 -23.29 -5.30
N ILE A 145 14.97 -22.42 -4.79
CA ILE A 145 14.98 -20.98 -5.10
C ILE A 145 15.82 -20.27 -4.04
N PRO A 146 16.86 -19.49 -4.43
CA PRO A 146 17.68 -18.80 -3.44
C PRO A 146 16.91 -17.70 -2.71
N LEU A 147 17.33 -17.37 -1.49
CA LEU A 147 16.86 -16.19 -0.78
C LEU A 147 17.37 -14.91 -1.46
N SER A 148 16.63 -13.84 -1.32
CA SER A 148 17.07 -12.51 -1.79
C SER A 148 18.32 -12.07 -1.02
N ARG A 149 19.36 -11.70 -1.73
CA ARG A 149 20.60 -11.14 -1.14
C ARG A 149 20.43 -9.68 -0.76
N ASP A 150 19.59 -8.94 -1.48
CA ASP A 150 19.25 -7.55 -1.25
C ASP A 150 17.78 -7.33 -1.57
N ILE A 151 16.96 -7.28 -0.52
CA ILE A 151 15.51 -7.16 -0.61
C ILE A 151 15.11 -5.86 -1.31
N GLU A 152 15.78 -4.74 -1.02
CA GLU A 152 15.43 -3.45 -1.63
C GLU A 152 15.81 -3.40 -3.11
N SER A 153 16.93 -3.99 -3.49
CA SER A 153 17.33 -4.12 -4.88
C SER A 153 16.34 -4.98 -5.67
N ASP A 154 15.96 -6.14 -5.14
CA ASP A 154 14.97 -7.03 -5.78
C ASP A 154 13.59 -6.36 -5.87
N LEU A 155 13.15 -5.62 -4.83
CA LEU A 155 11.88 -4.86 -4.86
C LEU A 155 11.88 -3.75 -5.91
N ASN A 156 13.00 -3.03 -6.07
CA ASN A 156 13.12 -1.93 -7.02
C ASN A 156 13.25 -2.43 -8.48
N SER A 157 13.83 -3.60 -8.68
CA SER A 157 13.96 -4.24 -10.00
C SER A 157 12.67 -4.89 -10.47
N LEU A 158 11.74 -5.16 -9.57
CA LEU A 158 10.53 -5.92 -9.85
C LEU A 158 9.58 -5.15 -10.78
N ARG A 159 9.30 -5.74 -11.94
CA ARG A 159 8.27 -5.27 -12.87
C ARG A 159 7.21 -6.35 -13.03
N ILE A 160 5.99 -6.06 -12.62
CA ILE A 160 4.86 -6.95 -12.82
C ILE A 160 4.32 -6.71 -14.24
N GLU A 161 4.70 -7.58 -15.15
CA GLU A 161 4.23 -7.59 -16.54
C GLU A 161 2.81 -8.16 -16.66
N ARG A 162 2.19 -8.03 -17.84
CA ARG A 162 0.81 -8.52 -18.07
C ARG A 162 0.62 -10.00 -17.75
N GLY A 163 1.63 -10.84 -17.98
CA GLY A 163 1.61 -12.27 -17.64
C GLY A 163 1.83 -12.60 -16.16
N MET A 164 2.15 -11.60 -15.33
CA MET A 164 2.45 -11.77 -13.89
C MET A 164 1.40 -11.18 -12.96
N THR A 165 0.18 -10.94 -13.42
CA THR A 165 -0.87 -10.32 -12.60
C THR A 165 -1.16 -11.11 -11.32
N HIS A 166 -1.00 -12.43 -11.35
CA HIS A 166 -1.16 -13.33 -10.21
C HIS A 166 -0.08 -13.18 -9.13
N TYR A 167 1.06 -12.53 -9.45
CA TYR A 167 2.08 -12.16 -8.48
C TYR A 167 1.76 -10.89 -7.69
N SER A 168 0.82 -10.06 -8.17
CA SER A 168 0.55 -8.73 -7.59
C SER A 168 0.19 -8.80 -6.12
N GLU A 169 -0.65 -9.74 -5.74
CA GLU A 169 -1.12 -9.88 -4.37
C GLU A 169 -0.05 -10.46 -3.44
N PRO A 170 0.55 -11.64 -3.72
CA PRO A 170 1.57 -12.20 -2.83
C PRO A 170 2.81 -11.29 -2.70
N ILE A 171 3.20 -10.57 -3.74
CA ILE A 171 4.30 -9.60 -3.67
C ILE A 171 3.90 -8.38 -2.82
N ALA A 172 2.67 -7.89 -2.89
CA ALA A 172 2.22 -6.79 -2.04
C ALA A 172 2.27 -7.18 -0.54
N TRP A 173 1.85 -8.40 -0.21
CA TRP A 173 1.99 -8.96 1.13
C TRP A 173 3.45 -9.14 1.54
N ALA A 174 4.27 -9.71 0.66
CA ALA A 174 5.70 -9.89 0.91
C ALA A 174 6.39 -8.55 1.20
N GLN A 175 6.14 -7.53 0.41
CA GLN A 175 6.67 -6.19 0.62
C GLN A 175 6.26 -5.60 1.97
N LEU A 176 5.00 -5.78 2.37
CA LEU A 176 4.50 -5.34 3.67
C LEU A 176 5.20 -6.06 4.81
N ILE A 177 5.35 -7.38 4.74
CA ILE A 177 6.00 -8.20 5.76
C ILE A 177 7.50 -7.91 5.84
N LEU A 178 8.19 -7.82 4.72
CA LEU A 178 9.63 -7.59 4.67
C LEU A 178 10.01 -6.20 5.20
N ARG A 179 9.26 -5.16 4.83
CA ARG A 179 9.52 -3.77 5.27
C ARG A 179 8.85 -3.42 6.59
N GLY A 180 7.67 -3.95 6.85
CA GLY A 180 6.81 -3.55 7.98
C GLY A 180 7.08 -4.28 9.28
N MET A 181 7.76 -5.44 9.26
CA MET A 181 8.04 -6.20 10.47
C MET A 181 9.33 -5.68 11.14
N SER A 182 9.15 -4.92 12.20
CA SER A 182 10.24 -4.49 13.07
C SER A 182 10.19 -5.25 14.39
N PRO A 183 11.36 -5.69 14.95
CA PRO A 183 11.40 -6.19 16.31
C PRO A 183 11.09 -5.02 17.27
N SER A 184 9.92 -5.04 17.88
CA SER A 184 9.56 -4.08 18.92
C SER A 184 10.26 -4.48 20.21
N ALA A 185 11.14 -3.63 20.70
CA ALA A 185 11.75 -3.81 22.02
C ALA A 185 10.67 -3.52 23.09
N LEU A 186 9.97 -4.55 23.53
CA LEU A 186 9.23 -4.49 24.77
C LEU A 186 10.19 -4.73 25.93
N GLN A 187 10.05 -3.96 27.02
CA GLN A 187 10.74 -4.22 28.28
C GLN A 187 10.33 -5.62 28.77
N GLY A 188 11.24 -6.57 28.61
CA GLY A 188 11.03 -7.97 29.01
C GLY A 188 11.58 -8.95 27.98
N ASN A 189 11.84 -10.18 28.42
CA ASN A 189 12.50 -11.25 27.63
C ASN A 189 11.67 -11.80 26.44
N THR A 190 10.55 -11.17 26.09
CA THR A 190 9.66 -11.60 25.01
C THR A 190 9.78 -10.63 23.83
N LYS A 191 10.44 -11.05 22.77
CA LYS A 191 10.47 -10.32 21.49
C LYS A 191 9.05 -10.35 20.87
N ALA A 192 8.29 -9.28 21.01
CA ALA A 192 7.05 -9.13 20.26
C ALA A 192 7.36 -8.48 18.91
N ILE A 193 6.92 -9.10 17.84
CA ILE A 193 7.02 -8.56 16.49
C ILE A 193 5.78 -7.73 16.23
N SER A 194 5.97 -6.47 15.83
CA SER A 194 4.90 -5.57 15.42
C SER A 194 4.97 -5.33 13.92
N LEU A 195 3.83 -5.33 13.27
CA LEU A 195 3.67 -4.92 11.89
C LEU A 195 3.21 -3.47 11.85
N LEU A 196 4.03 -2.62 11.25
CA LEU A 196 3.74 -1.19 11.11
C LEU A 196 3.04 -0.92 9.78
N PHE A 197 1.85 -0.34 9.84
CA PHE A 197 1.13 0.12 8.66
C PHE A 197 1.24 1.64 8.53
N PRO A 198 1.50 2.17 7.33
CA PRO A 198 1.39 3.60 7.06
C PRO A 198 -0.10 3.99 7.03
N MET A 199 -0.65 4.32 8.21
CA MET A 199 -2.08 4.57 8.37
C MET A 199 -2.60 5.71 7.50
N GLU A 200 -1.77 6.70 7.19
CA GLU A 200 -2.08 7.79 6.26
C GLU A 200 -2.41 7.23 4.87
N ALA A 201 -1.54 6.39 4.31
CA ALA A 201 -1.77 5.77 3.00
C ALA A 201 -2.96 4.79 3.00
N VAL A 202 -3.20 4.09 4.11
CA VAL A 202 -4.37 3.21 4.28
C VAL A 202 -5.65 4.02 4.25
N PHE A 203 -5.72 5.12 4.98
CA PHE A 203 -6.89 6.00 5.05
C PHE A 203 -7.14 6.70 3.71
N GLU A 204 -6.10 7.28 3.09
CA GLU A 204 -6.17 7.88 1.75
C GLU A 204 -6.77 6.90 0.74
N SER A 205 -6.21 5.69 0.67
CA SER A 205 -6.70 4.67 -0.26
C SER A 205 -8.13 4.23 0.05
N PHE A 206 -8.52 4.14 1.32
CA PHE A 206 -9.87 3.83 1.74
C PHE A 206 -10.85 4.91 1.28
N VAL A 207 -10.54 6.18 1.53
CA VAL A 207 -11.38 7.31 1.09
C VAL A 207 -11.46 7.34 -0.43
N ALA A 208 -10.35 7.18 -1.15
CA ALA A 208 -10.32 7.16 -2.61
C ALA A 208 -11.24 6.07 -3.22
N GLN A 209 -11.35 4.90 -2.57
CA GLN A 209 -12.19 3.80 -3.04
C GLN A 209 -13.67 3.96 -2.67
N THR A 210 -13.96 4.64 -1.57
CA THR A 210 -15.32 4.74 -1.04
C THR A 210 -16.01 6.06 -1.37
N LEU A 211 -15.26 7.14 -1.56
CA LEU A 211 -15.80 8.46 -1.91
C LEU A 211 -16.63 8.50 -3.20
N PRO A 212 -16.33 7.72 -4.27
CA PRO A 212 -17.20 7.68 -5.45
C PRO A 212 -18.65 7.29 -5.15
N TYR A 213 -18.90 6.62 -4.04
CA TYR A 213 -20.25 6.22 -3.62
C TYR A 213 -21.00 7.28 -2.82
N GLU A 214 -20.27 8.31 -2.38
CA GLU A 214 -20.79 9.45 -1.63
C GLU A 214 -21.10 10.65 -2.55
N LEU A 215 -20.76 10.53 -3.85
CA LEU A 215 -20.89 11.59 -4.84
C LEU A 215 -22.00 11.30 -5.86
N PRO A 216 -22.66 12.35 -6.38
CA PRO A 216 -23.56 12.22 -7.50
C PRO A 216 -22.91 11.63 -8.76
N SER A 217 -23.68 10.96 -9.60
CA SER A 217 -23.19 10.22 -10.78
C SER A 217 -22.52 11.10 -11.85
N HIS A 218 -22.80 12.39 -11.88
CA HIS A 218 -22.18 13.35 -12.81
C HIS A 218 -20.77 13.75 -12.42
N LEU A 219 -20.33 13.44 -11.19
CA LEU A 219 -18.99 13.69 -10.69
C LEU A 219 -18.12 12.43 -10.78
N LYS A 220 -16.82 12.62 -10.93
CA LYS A 220 -15.82 11.56 -10.95
C LYS A 220 -14.65 11.89 -10.03
N VAL A 221 -14.17 10.88 -9.30
CA VAL A 221 -13.00 10.96 -8.43
C VAL A 221 -11.76 10.53 -9.20
N PHE A 222 -10.70 11.32 -9.11
CA PHE A 222 -9.36 10.99 -9.56
C PHE A 222 -8.41 11.04 -8.36
N SER A 223 -7.70 9.96 -8.12
CA SER A 223 -6.71 9.89 -7.02
C SER A 223 -5.32 10.21 -7.53
N GLN A 224 -4.52 10.86 -6.68
CA GLN A 224 -3.09 11.16 -6.88
C GLN A 224 -2.76 11.81 -8.26
N ALA A 225 -3.61 12.72 -8.71
CA ALA A 225 -3.39 13.42 -9.96
C ALA A 225 -2.17 14.36 -9.84
N ALA A 226 -1.18 14.20 -10.71
CA ALA A 226 0.07 14.97 -10.71
C ALA A 226 0.19 15.86 -11.98
N THR A 227 -0.86 16.63 -12.27
CA THR A 227 -0.96 17.42 -13.51
C THR A 227 -0.16 18.71 -13.42
N TYR A 228 -0.10 19.35 -12.25
CA TYR A 228 0.54 20.64 -12.08
C TYR A 228 1.78 20.58 -11.20
N SER A 229 2.68 21.54 -11.42
CA SER A 229 3.85 21.79 -10.59
C SER A 229 3.71 23.12 -9.86
N LEU A 230 4.28 23.21 -8.67
CA LEU A 230 4.21 24.44 -7.86
C LEU A 230 4.87 25.60 -8.60
N VAL A 231 6.08 25.37 -9.14
CA VAL A 231 6.88 26.38 -9.85
C VAL A 231 7.56 25.77 -11.07
N LYS A 232 7.98 26.64 -12.00
CA LYS A 232 8.89 26.31 -13.10
C LYS A 232 10.23 26.99 -12.87
N HIS A 233 11.32 26.31 -13.15
CA HIS A 233 12.66 26.87 -13.22
C HIS A 233 13.20 26.70 -14.63
N GLY A 234 13.23 27.77 -15.40
CA GLY A 234 13.42 27.71 -16.85
C GLY A 234 12.31 26.91 -17.53
N LEU A 235 12.67 25.87 -18.27
CA LEU A 235 11.74 24.95 -18.94
C LEU A 235 11.35 23.71 -18.08
N LYS A 236 11.93 23.58 -16.88
CA LYS A 236 11.72 22.41 -16.03
C LYS A 236 10.63 22.66 -14.98
N ASP A 237 9.67 21.75 -14.93
CA ASP A 237 8.66 21.71 -13.88
C ASP A 237 9.29 21.22 -12.56
N CYS A 238 9.11 22.00 -11.48
CA CYS A 238 9.66 21.69 -10.16
C CYS A 238 8.54 21.61 -9.12
N PHE A 239 8.70 20.68 -8.16
CA PHE A 239 7.76 20.45 -7.06
C PHE A 239 6.36 20.10 -7.56
N LYS A 240 6.20 18.88 -8.10
CA LYS A 240 4.90 18.38 -8.56
C LYS A 240 3.87 18.36 -7.42
N LEU A 241 2.74 18.95 -7.68
CA LEU A 241 1.60 18.96 -6.76
C LEU A 241 0.78 17.69 -6.97
N ARG A 242 0.49 16.97 -5.87
CA ARG A 242 -0.24 15.71 -5.89
C ARG A 242 -1.33 15.74 -4.82
N PRO A 243 -2.49 16.35 -5.10
CA PRO A 243 -3.63 16.22 -4.21
C PRO A 243 -4.08 14.75 -4.15
N ASP A 244 -4.51 14.30 -2.99
CA ASP A 244 -4.98 12.95 -2.80
C ASP A 244 -6.16 12.65 -3.73
N LEU A 245 -7.11 13.59 -3.83
CA LEU A 245 -8.34 13.43 -4.59
C LEU A 245 -8.72 14.71 -5.34
N LEU A 246 -9.06 14.54 -6.62
CA LEU A 246 -9.68 15.57 -7.44
C LEU A 246 -11.08 15.12 -7.84
N ILE A 247 -12.05 16.01 -7.66
CA ILE A 247 -13.42 15.78 -8.10
C ILE A 247 -13.65 16.61 -9.35
N GLN A 248 -14.02 15.93 -10.43
CA GLN A 248 -14.28 16.56 -11.72
C GLN A 248 -15.70 16.27 -12.21
N SER A 249 -16.31 17.25 -12.85
CA SER A 249 -17.54 17.02 -13.62
C SER A 249 -17.22 16.24 -14.90
N ARG A 250 -18.18 15.43 -15.37
CA ARG A 250 -18.01 14.64 -16.60
C ARG A 250 -18.19 15.48 -17.85
N GLN A 251 -19.13 16.44 -17.81
CA GLN A 251 -19.47 17.33 -18.92
C GLN A 251 -19.94 18.69 -18.40
N PRO A 252 -19.21 19.81 -18.70
CA PRO A 252 -17.85 19.83 -19.23
C PRO A 252 -16.83 19.26 -18.24
N ILE A 253 -15.68 18.77 -18.72
CA ILE A 253 -14.61 18.29 -17.84
C ILE A 253 -13.98 19.48 -17.12
N GLN A 254 -14.28 19.61 -15.85
CA GLN A 254 -13.78 20.69 -15.00
C GLN A 254 -13.52 20.17 -13.59
N THR A 255 -12.41 20.57 -12.99
CA THR A 255 -12.15 20.29 -11.58
C THR A 255 -13.09 21.14 -10.73
N LYS A 256 -13.95 20.51 -9.94
CA LYS A 256 -14.92 21.13 -9.06
C LYS A 256 -14.44 21.28 -7.65
N MET A 257 -13.71 20.28 -7.15
CA MET A 257 -13.20 20.26 -5.78
C MET A 257 -11.83 19.60 -5.72
N VAL A 258 -11.02 20.03 -4.77
CA VAL A 258 -9.76 19.39 -4.38
C VAL A 258 -9.88 18.91 -2.96
N MET A 259 -9.47 17.67 -2.70
CA MET A 259 -9.56 17.08 -1.37
C MET A 259 -8.22 16.44 -1.01
N ASP A 260 -7.91 16.51 0.28
CA ASP A 260 -6.72 15.90 0.84
C ASP A 260 -7.09 15.19 2.15
N THR A 261 -6.51 14.03 2.39
CA THR A 261 -6.83 13.18 3.54
C THR A 261 -5.73 13.26 4.58
N LYS A 262 -6.11 13.32 5.84
CA LYS A 262 -5.14 13.37 6.94
C LYS A 262 -5.50 12.38 8.03
N TRP A 263 -4.54 11.54 8.41
CA TRP A 263 -4.68 10.60 9.52
C TRP A 263 -4.22 11.24 10.83
N LYS A 264 -5.01 12.20 11.31
CA LYS A 264 -4.75 12.94 12.56
C LYS A 264 -6.05 13.09 13.33
N GLN A 265 -5.97 13.33 14.63
CA GLN A 265 -7.14 13.68 15.44
C GLN A 265 -7.37 15.18 15.39
N VAL A 266 -8.61 15.57 15.09
CA VAL A 266 -9.11 16.94 15.14
C VAL A 266 -10.04 17.06 16.32
N ASN A 267 -9.95 18.13 17.09
CA ASN A 267 -10.83 18.36 18.22
C ASN A 267 -11.70 19.61 18.00
N SER A 268 -12.97 19.38 17.70
CA SER A 268 -13.94 20.44 17.39
C SER A 268 -14.16 21.42 18.56
N SER A 269 -13.87 21.01 19.80
CA SER A 269 -14.03 21.85 21.01
C SER A 269 -12.85 22.78 21.29
N GLN A 270 -11.71 22.61 20.60
CA GLN A 270 -10.47 23.36 20.87
C GLN A 270 -10.23 24.54 19.92
N GLN A 271 -11.28 25.30 19.57
CA GLN A 271 -11.17 26.39 18.59
C GLN A 271 -10.16 27.48 18.99
N LYS A 272 -10.17 27.93 20.26
CA LYS A 272 -9.39 29.09 20.69
C LYS A 272 -7.92 28.86 21.01
N LYS A 273 -7.49 27.60 21.32
CA LYS A 273 -6.12 27.33 21.77
C LYS A 273 -5.21 26.76 20.73
N SER A 274 -5.72 26.04 19.70
CA SER A 274 -4.90 25.27 18.77
C SER A 274 -5.48 25.14 17.37
N LEU A 275 -6.39 26.01 16.94
CA LEU A 275 -7.08 25.88 15.64
C LEU A 275 -7.54 24.43 15.38
N TYR A 276 -8.25 23.84 16.35
CA TYR A 276 -8.76 22.45 16.27
C TYR A 276 -7.69 21.37 16.16
N GLY A 277 -6.40 21.69 16.38
CA GLY A 277 -5.28 20.76 16.16
C GLY A 277 -4.81 20.65 14.70
N LEU A 278 -5.26 21.55 13.84
CA LEU A 278 -4.87 21.58 12.43
C LEU A 278 -3.43 22.12 12.26
N ALA A 279 -2.70 21.58 11.31
CA ALA A 279 -1.33 22.00 11.05
C ALA A 279 -1.29 23.08 9.95
N GLN A 280 -0.51 24.13 10.17
CA GLN A 280 -0.33 25.23 9.21
C GLN A 280 0.20 24.73 7.84
N SER A 281 1.03 23.69 7.84
CA SER A 281 1.54 23.05 6.63
C SER A 281 0.43 22.51 5.73
N ASP A 282 -0.65 21.99 6.34
CA ASP A 282 -1.79 21.44 5.60
C ASP A 282 -2.52 22.60 4.87
N PHE A 283 -2.59 23.78 5.46
CA PHE A 283 -3.16 24.98 4.81
C PHE A 283 -2.31 25.49 3.65
N TYR A 284 -0.99 25.54 3.80
CA TYR A 284 -0.10 25.90 2.69
C TYR A 284 -0.22 24.93 1.50
N GLN A 285 -0.33 23.66 1.80
CA GLN A 285 -0.54 22.63 0.79
C GLN A 285 -1.86 22.83 0.05
N MET A 286 -2.96 23.04 0.80
CA MET A 286 -4.28 23.26 0.24
C MET A 286 -4.35 24.57 -0.55
N PHE A 287 -3.72 25.63 -0.09
CA PHE A 287 -3.63 26.88 -0.84
C PHE A 287 -2.96 26.69 -2.21
N ALA A 288 -1.81 25.99 -2.24
CA ALA A 288 -1.13 25.66 -3.50
C ALA A 288 -2.01 24.84 -4.44
N TYR A 289 -2.75 23.87 -3.90
CA TYR A 289 -3.70 23.07 -4.69
C TYR A 289 -4.86 23.94 -5.23
N GLY A 290 -5.48 24.77 -4.39
CA GLY A 290 -6.56 25.65 -4.79
C GLY A 290 -6.17 26.61 -5.89
N GLN A 291 -4.97 27.19 -5.82
CA GLN A 291 -4.46 28.09 -6.86
C GLN A 291 -4.21 27.36 -8.19
N LYS A 292 -3.64 26.16 -8.16
CA LYS A 292 -3.24 25.44 -9.39
C LYS A 292 -4.34 24.62 -10.03
N TYR A 293 -5.20 23.98 -9.23
CA TYR A 293 -6.25 23.09 -9.76
C TYR A 293 -7.62 23.73 -9.89
N LEU A 294 -7.90 24.79 -9.10
CA LEU A 294 -9.18 25.52 -9.09
C LEU A 294 -9.07 26.95 -9.60
N GLY A 295 -7.86 27.41 -9.94
CA GLY A 295 -7.66 28.81 -10.41
C GLY A 295 -7.96 29.86 -9.35
N GLY A 296 -7.88 29.51 -8.04
CA GLY A 296 -8.15 30.42 -6.93
C GLY A 296 -9.63 30.60 -6.60
N THR A 297 -10.53 29.79 -7.19
CA THR A 297 -11.99 29.89 -6.95
C THR A 297 -12.59 28.50 -6.78
N GLY A 298 -13.31 28.28 -5.70
CA GLY A 298 -14.01 27.02 -5.45
C GLY A 298 -13.86 26.51 -4.02
N GLU A 299 -14.18 25.24 -3.83
CA GLU A 299 -14.19 24.61 -2.52
C GLU A 299 -13.17 23.49 -2.42
N MET A 300 -12.52 23.45 -1.28
CA MET A 300 -11.53 22.42 -0.95
C MET A 300 -11.91 21.74 0.36
N TYR A 301 -11.48 20.49 0.52
CA TYR A 301 -11.82 19.69 1.70
C TYR A 301 -10.58 19.03 2.29
N LEU A 302 -10.37 19.22 3.59
CA LEU A 302 -9.50 18.40 4.41
C LEU A 302 -10.35 17.35 5.11
N ILE A 303 -10.06 16.08 4.81
CA ILE A 303 -10.82 14.93 5.27
C ILE A 303 -10.06 14.23 6.39
N TYR A 304 -10.69 14.13 7.56
CA TYR A 304 -10.14 13.46 8.72
C TYR A 304 -11.04 12.30 9.16
N PRO A 305 -10.51 11.26 9.83
CA PRO A 305 -11.35 10.20 10.38
C PRO A 305 -12.30 10.74 11.44
N ALA A 306 -13.57 10.37 11.35
CA ALA A 306 -14.59 10.73 12.34
C ALA A 306 -14.33 10.01 13.66
N HIS A 307 -14.52 10.72 14.79
CA HIS A 307 -14.46 10.18 16.15
C HIS A 307 -15.33 11.02 17.10
N ASP A 308 -15.40 10.63 18.37
CA ASP A 308 -16.31 11.25 19.36
C ASP A 308 -16.16 12.78 19.47
N ASP A 309 -14.93 13.28 19.46
CA ASP A 309 -14.64 14.72 19.53
C ASP A 309 -14.73 15.42 18.15
N PHE A 310 -14.94 14.68 17.05
CA PHE A 310 -15.06 15.20 15.69
C PHE A 310 -16.02 14.34 14.85
N SER A 311 -17.32 14.50 15.10
CA SER A 311 -18.41 13.77 14.43
C SER A 311 -19.17 14.59 13.40
N GLN A 312 -18.96 15.91 13.39
CA GLN A 312 -19.58 16.87 12.47
C GLN A 312 -18.49 17.76 11.84
N PRO A 313 -18.72 18.31 10.65
CA PRO A 313 -17.83 19.30 10.05
C PRO A 313 -17.57 20.48 10.98
N ILE A 314 -16.41 21.11 10.86
CA ILE A 314 -16.17 22.39 11.51
C ILE A 314 -17.19 23.40 10.94
N PRO A 315 -17.96 24.10 11.78
CA PRO A 315 -19.11 24.89 11.33
C PRO A 315 -18.78 26.01 10.34
N GLN A 316 -17.56 26.53 10.41
CA GLN A 316 -17.12 27.64 9.55
C GLN A 316 -15.98 27.18 8.65
N HIS A 317 -16.03 27.55 7.38
CA HIS A 317 -14.92 27.34 6.45
C HIS A 317 -13.75 28.29 6.75
N PHE A 318 -12.57 27.86 6.35
CA PHE A 318 -11.39 28.72 6.31
C PHE A 318 -11.33 29.39 4.93
N ALA A 319 -11.40 30.72 4.89
CA ALA A 319 -11.34 31.49 3.64
C ALA A 319 -9.88 31.83 3.30
N PHE A 320 -9.40 31.40 2.15
CA PHE A 320 -8.14 31.89 1.59
C PHE A 320 -8.34 33.18 0.80
N SER A 321 -9.53 33.31 0.20
CA SER A 321 -10.03 34.53 -0.46
C SER A 321 -11.57 34.56 -0.35
N GLU A 322 -12.19 35.57 -0.94
CA GLU A 322 -13.67 35.61 -1.02
C GLU A 322 -14.25 34.42 -1.79
N THR A 323 -13.48 33.88 -2.72
CA THR A 323 -13.91 32.82 -3.67
C THR A 323 -13.31 31.46 -3.42
N LEU A 324 -12.23 31.35 -2.62
CA LEU A 324 -11.54 30.07 -2.33
C LEU A 324 -11.71 29.69 -0.86
N LYS A 325 -12.44 28.61 -0.63
CA LYS A 325 -12.85 28.15 0.69
C LYS A 325 -12.31 26.77 1.00
N LEU A 326 -11.93 26.52 2.26
CA LEU A 326 -11.48 25.23 2.76
C LEU A 326 -12.40 24.76 3.89
N TRP A 327 -12.95 23.58 3.71
CA TRP A 327 -13.75 22.87 4.69
C TRP A 327 -12.95 21.77 5.37
N VAL A 328 -13.20 21.55 6.66
CA VAL A 328 -12.63 20.46 7.44
C VAL A 328 -13.76 19.53 7.86
N VAL A 329 -13.71 18.28 7.39
CA VAL A 329 -14.85 17.36 7.45
C VAL A 329 -14.47 16.00 7.99
N PRO A 330 -15.34 15.36 8.79
CA PRO A 330 -15.14 14.01 9.27
C PRO A 330 -15.58 12.97 8.22
N TYR A 331 -14.85 11.85 8.17
CA TYR A 331 -15.18 10.69 7.36
C TYR A 331 -15.46 9.48 8.25
N ARG A 332 -16.68 8.95 8.19
CA ARG A 332 -17.17 7.84 9.01
C ARG A 332 -16.78 6.51 8.38
N ILE A 333 -15.70 5.89 8.86
CA ILE A 333 -15.16 4.66 8.28
C ILE A 333 -16.16 3.51 8.33
N MET A 334 -16.89 3.35 9.47
CA MET A 334 -17.82 2.25 9.71
C MET A 334 -19.25 2.52 9.23
N ALA A 335 -19.52 3.70 8.67
CA ALA A 335 -20.86 4.03 8.16
C ALA A 335 -21.17 3.27 6.86
N LYS A 336 -22.45 3.19 6.55
CA LYS A 336 -22.95 2.61 5.29
C LYS A 336 -22.53 3.47 4.10
N ARG A 337 -22.59 2.87 2.91
CA ARG A 337 -22.39 3.56 1.65
C ARG A 337 -23.42 4.69 1.51
N GLY A 338 -22.96 5.88 1.14
CA GLY A 338 -23.77 7.10 1.06
C GLY A 338 -23.89 7.91 2.36
N GLU A 339 -23.29 7.41 3.46
CA GLU A 339 -23.36 8.05 4.78
C GLU A 339 -21.97 8.32 5.40
N ARG A 340 -20.90 8.04 4.67
CA ARG A 340 -19.53 8.13 5.18
C ARG A 340 -19.01 9.56 5.22
N MET A 341 -19.29 10.33 4.16
CA MET A 341 -18.84 11.71 4.07
C MET A 341 -19.88 12.63 4.71
N MET A 342 -19.43 13.43 5.68
CA MET A 342 -20.26 14.49 6.28
C MET A 342 -19.95 15.80 5.55
N TRP A 343 -20.80 16.16 4.62
CA TRP A 343 -20.65 17.40 3.86
C TRP A 343 -20.92 18.63 4.71
N ALA A 344 -20.12 19.67 4.53
CA ALA A 344 -20.23 20.91 5.31
C ALA A 344 -21.24 21.92 4.74
N SER A 345 -21.66 21.74 3.50
CA SER A 345 -22.63 22.58 2.79
C SER A 345 -23.39 21.76 1.76
N ASP A 346 -24.49 22.29 1.24
CA ASP A 346 -25.30 21.68 0.16
C ASP A 346 -24.62 21.73 -1.21
N VAL A 347 -23.30 21.64 -1.23
CA VAL A 347 -22.44 21.73 -2.45
C VAL A 347 -22.77 20.66 -3.50
N LEU A 348 -23.48 19.60 -3.12
CA LEU A 348 -23.88 18.55 -4.04
C LEU A 348 -25.18 18.85 -4.78
N ALA A 349 -25.85 19.96 -4.47
CA ALA A 349 -27.13 20.35 -5.07
C ALA A 349 -27.00 21.17 -6.37
N THR A 350 -25.78 21.55 -6.74
CA THR A 350 -25.43 22.25 -7.98
C THR A 350 -24.57 21.37 -8.89
#